data_9e246d79b54d96a0b735d63ba462ea05
#
_entry.id   9e246d79b54d96a0b735d63ba462ea05
#
_cell.length_a   1.000
_cell.length_b   1.000
_cell.length_c   1.000
_cell.angle_alpha   90.00
_cell.angle_beta   90.00
_cell.angle_gamma   90.00
#
_symmetry.space_group_name_H-M   'P 1'
#
loop_
_entity.id
_entity.type
_entity.pdbx_description
1 polymer ?
#
loop_
_entity_poly.entity_id
_entity_poly.type
_entity_poly.pdbx_seq_one_letter_code
_entity_poly.pdbx_strand_id
1 'polypeptide(L)'
;MESTFASYIKSYLHSKYRNDADQLFQLSYILQYLVHKTKSANKGAKARGSFANLYAIYVIIEDYRNNGFDKSGNYSDYEGAQFSALFKRQRELPFGAKLQNHALNSRMNEEFFKFFPTQTGMPPIMRNLETQRYWFNENYLKIKVGTKVYNIAEDVMNIIDHYVEVKQDTFKQFIVQCETLQNIDADDTTEVTDFIMSLLAPNVDARLFEIVSYSILKYFYKDIKIYWGFTREVEKLTEDNLHLYKTGRTNANDGGIDFVMKPLGRFFQVTETLDFKNISLILRRLKDTLCHLSSNRKSHLVT
;
A
#
# COMPACT_ATOMS: atom_id res chain seq x y z
N MET A 1 -1.05 -19.19 12.31
CA MET A 1 0.30 -18.64 12.45
C MET A 1 0.20 -17.14 12.71
N GLU A 2 0.79 -16.65 13.81
CA GLU A 2 0.97 -15.21 14.01
C GLU A 2 1.81 -14.63 12.87
N SER A 3 1.54 -13.38 12.46
CA SER A 3 2.36 -12.75 11.43
C SER A 3 3.77 -12.51 12.01
N THR A 4 4.80 -12.67 11.22
CA THR A 4 6.21 -12.42 11.60
C THR A 4 6.40 -11.05 12.29
N PHE A 5 5.61 -10.06 11.85
CA PHE A 5 5.67 -8.71 12.40
C PHE A 5 4.97 -8.59 13.78
N ALA A 6 3.89 -9.36 14.02
CA ALA A 6 3.28 -9.43 15.35
C ALA A 6 4.24 -10.01 16.38
N SER A 7 5.01 -11.04 15.99
CA SER A 7 6.04 -11.62 16.83
C SER A 7 7.17 -10.62 17.14
N TYR A 8 7.56 -9.81 16.16
CA TYR A 8 8.52 -8.72 16.36
C TYR A 8 8.01 -7.71 17.40
N ILE A 9 6.79 -7.22 17.28
CA ILE A 9 6.22 -6.25 18.23
C ILE A 9 6.25 -6.82 19.66
N LYS A 10 5.84 -8.08 19.85
CA LYS A 10 5.87 -8.72 21.15
C LYS A 10 7.30 -8.82 21.69
N SER A 11 8.25 -9.28 20.89
CA SER A 11 9.66 -9.38 21.30
C SER A 11 10.25 -8.01 21.67
N TYR A 12 9.94 -6.97 20.88
CA TYR A 12 10.33 -5.59 21.16
C TYR A 12 9.79 -5.13 22.52
N LEU A 13 8.51 -5.34 22.79
CA LEU A 13 7.89 -4.97 24.07
C LEU A 13 8.46 -5.76 25.23
N HIS A 14 8.70 -7.07 25.07
CA HIS A 14 9.33 -7.89 26.11
C HIS A 14 10.75 -7.43 26.44
N SER A 15 11.54 -7.01 25.47
CA SER A 15 12.89 -6.48 25.71
C SER A 15 12.87 -5.22 26.56
N LYS A 16 11.86 -4.37 26.41
CA LYS A 16 11.75 -3.06 27.08
C LYS A 16 10.95 -3.11 28.38
N TYR A 17 9.83 -3.82 28.40
CA TYR A 17 8.85 -3.81 29.49
C TYR A 17 8.79 -5.10 30.30
N ARG A 18 9.52 -6.13 29.87
CA ARG A 18 9.65 -7.41 30.58
C ARG A 18 8.27 -8.01 30.94
N ASN A 19 7.99 -8.17 32.23
CA ASN A 19 6.75 -8.79 32.71
C ASN A 19 5.49 -8.00 32.41
N ASP A 20 5.59 -6.69 32.20
CA ASP A 20 4.44 -5.83 31.89
C ASP A 20 4.09 -5.83 30.38
N ALA A 21 4.94 -6.42 29.53
CA ALA A 21 4.83 -6.35 28.06
C ALA A 21 3.53 -6.92 27.50
N ASP A 22 3.13 -8.11 27.94
CA ASP A 22 1.91 -8.76 27.43
C ASP A 22 0.66 -7.98 27.82
N GLN A 23 0.59 -7.51 29.06
CA GLN A 23 -0.53 -6.72 29.54
C GLN A 23 -0.59 -5.35 28.84
N LEU A 24 0.56 -4.71 28.64
CA LEU A 24 0.68 -3.47 27.88
C LEU A 24 0.18 -3.64 26.45
N PHE A 25 0.57 -4.72 25.77
CA PHE A 25 0.08 -5.02 24.42
C PHE A 25 -1.44 -5.25 24.39
N GLN A 26 -1.97 -6.01 25.35
CA GLN A 26 -3.41 -6.30 25.45
C GLN A 26 -4.25 -5.04 25.71
N LEU A 27 -3.73 -4.10 26.47
CA LEU A 27 -4.42 -2.84 26.79
C LEU A 27 -4.26 -1.75 25.71
N SER A 28 -3.24 -1.89 24.85
CA SER A 28 -2.95 -0.89 23.83
C SER A 28 -3.66 -1.16 22.52
N TYR A 29 -4.76 -0.47 22.26
CA TYR A 29 -5.46 -0.54 20.97
C TYR A 29 -4.59 -0.09 19.79
N ILE A 30 -3.67 0.86 20.01
CA ILE A 30 -2.82 1.35 18.92
C ILE A 30 -1.79 0.30 18.50
N LEU A 31 -1.16 -0.42 19.43
CA LEU A 31 -0.24 -1.51 19.11
C LEU A 31 -0.96 -2.66 18.39
N GLN A 32 -2.17 -3.01 18.84
CA GLN A 32 -3.01 -4.00 18.16
C GLN A 32 -3.39 -3.53 16.75
N TYR A 33 -3.69 -2.24 16.57
CA TYR A 33 -3.95 -1.66 15.25
C TYR A 33 -2.73 -1.78 14.33
N LEU A 34 -1.52 -1.52 14.82
CA LEU A 34 -0.30 -1.72 14.03
C LEU A 34 -0.18 -3.15 13.54
N VAL A 35 -0.48 -4.16 14.38
CA VAL A 35 -0.49 -5.58 13.97
C VAL A 35 -1.52 -5.81 12.87
N HIS A 36 -2.76 -5.34 13.04
CA HIS A 36 -3.80 -5.48 12.01
C HIS A 36 -3.39 -4.83 10.70
N LYS A 37 -2.80 -3.65 10.78
CA LYS A 37 -2.42 -2.86 9.61
C LYS A 37 -1.26 -3.47 8.84
N THR A 38 -0.26 -3.95 9.54
CA THR A 38 0.92 -4.59 8.94
C THR A 38 0.60 -5.98 8.37
N LYS A 39 -0.30 -6.74 9.01
CA LYS A 39 -0.77 -8.03 8.49
C LYS A 39 -1.51 -7.88 7.15
N SER A 40 -2.32 -6.83 6.99
CA SER A 40 -3.03 -6.57 5.74
C SER A 40 -2.13 -6.02 4.63
N ALA A 41 -1.01 -5.40 4.98
CA ALA A 41 -0.05 -4.86 4.02
C ALA A 41 0.71 -5.93 3.22
N ASN A 42 0.73 -7.16 3.70
CA ASN A 42 1.32 -8.29 2.98
C ASN A 42 0.33 -8.95 2.00
N LYS A 43 -0.90 -8.44 1.90
CA LYS A 43 -1.96 -8.96 1.04
C LYS A 43 -2.29 -7.98 -0.09
N GLY A 44 -1.41 -7.89 -1.08
CA GLY A 44 -1.69 -7.23 -2.36
C GLY A 44 -1.85 -5.71 -2.33
N ALA A 45 -2.71 -5.16 -3.19
CA ALA A 45 -2.86 -3.72 -3.50
C ALA A 45 -3.11 -2.77 -2.31
N LYS A 46 -3.34 -3.28 -1.12
CA LYS A 46 -3.56 -2.48 0.10
C LYS A 46 -2.26 -2.00 0.78
N ALA A 47 -1.09 -2.35 0.26
CA ALA A 47 0.20 -1.94 0.84
C ALA A 47 0.34 -0.41 0.98
N ARG A 48 -0.08 0.37 -0.03
CA ARG A 48 -0.06 1.85 0.05
C ARG A 48 -1.01 2.38 1.12
N GLY A 49 -2.18 1.78 1.28
CA GLY A 49 -3.13 2.15 2.34
C GLY A 49 -2.56 1.93 3.73
N SER A 50 -1.64 0.97 3.90
CA SER A 50 -0.95 0.73 5.16
C SER A 50 0.01 1.85 5.48
N PHE A 51 0.90 2.23 4.56
CA PHE A 51 1.81 3.35 4.78
C PHE A 51 1.07 4.66 5.06
N ALA A 52 -0.03 4.94 4.35
CA ALA A 52 -0.80 6.15 4.59
C ALA A 52 -1.31 6.24 6.04
N ASN A 53 -1.87 5.16 6.57
CA ASN A 53 -2.38 5.14 7.94
C ASN A 53 -1.27 5.09 9.00
N LEU A 54 -0.21 4.30 8.75
CA LEU A 54 0.95 4.24 9.65
C LEU A 54 1.63 5.61 9.75
N TYR A 55 1.80 6.29 8.62
CA TYR A 55 2.44 7.61 8.60
C TYR A 55 1.53 8.72 9.13
N ALA A 56 0.20 8.58 9.03
CA ALA A 56 -0.71 9.51 9.72
C ALA A 56 -0.53 9.44 11.26
N ILE A 57 -0.32 8.24 11.79
CA ILE A 57 -0.01 8.04 13.22
C ILE A 57 1.39 8.59 13.51
N TYR A 58 2.37 8.22 12.72
CA TYR A 58 3.79 8.55 12.93
C TYR A 58 4.02 10.05 13.02
N VAL A 59 3.61 10.82 12.00
CA VAL A 59 3.92 12.25 11.92
C VAL A 59 3.26 13.08 13.02
N ILE A 60 2.09 12.65 13.51
CA ILE A 60 1.41 13.34 14.62
C ILE A 60 2.10 13.00 15.95
N ILE A 61 2.52 11.75 16.16
CA ILE A 61 3.27 11.36 17.35
C ILE A 61 4.69 11.97 17.32
N GLU A 62 5.32 12.07 16.14
CA GLU A 62 6.60 12.77 15.96
C GLU A 62 6.49 14.24 16.43
N ASP A 63 5.42 14.93 16.03
CA ASP A 63 5.17 16.31 16.47
C ASP A 63 4.92 16.40 17.99
N TYR A 64 4.11 15.51 18.55
CA TYR A 64 3.87 15.40 19.99
C TYR A 64 5.17 15.23 20.78
N ARG A 65 6.09 14.39 20.31
CA ARG A 65 7.39 14.13 20.95
C ARG A 65 8.37 15.28 20.75
N ASN A 66 8.44 15.86 19.56
CA ASN A 66 9.34 16.99 19.26
C ASN A 66 9.01 18.22 20.11
N ASN A 67 7.76 18.36 20.52
CA ASN A 67 7.31 19.41 21.44
C ASN A 67 7.44 19.00 22.94
N GLY A 68 8.00 17.82 23.24
CA GLY A 68 8.33 17.37 24.60
C GLY A 68 7.14 16.85 25.44
N PHE A 69 5.97 16.65 24.85
CA PHE A 69 4.76 16.19 25.57
C PHE A 69 4.81 14.73 25.99
N ASP A 70 5.70 13.94 25.42
CA ASP A 70 5.95 12.56 25.84
C ASP A 70 6.70 12.46 27.18
N LYS A 71 7.41 13.54 27.59
CA LYS A 71 8.28 13.56 28.79
C LYS A 71 7.71 14.39 29.91
N SER A 72 7.53 15.68 29.69
CA SER A 72 7.25 16.65 30.77
C SER A 72 6.18 17.67 30.43
N GLY A 73 5.71 17.72 29.18
CA GLY A 73 4.68 18.66 28.74
C GLY A 73 3.31 18.29 29.31
N ASN A 74 2.53 19.32 29.68
CA ASN A 74 1.12 19.12 30.01
C ASN A 74 0.33 19.00 28.69
N TYR A 75 -0.27 17.85 28.46
CA TYR A 75 -1.00 17.57 27.21
C TYR A 75 -2.13 18.58 26.93
N SER A 76 -2.74 19.18 27.96
CA SER A 76 -3.75 20.24 27.78
C SER A 76 -3.22 21.47 27.08
N ASP A 77 -1.91 21.70 27.10
CA ASP A 77 -1.24 22.84 26.48
C ASP A 77 -0.81 22.55 25.03
N TYR A 78 -1.01 21.30 24.58
CA TYR A 78 -0.66 20.88 23.23
C TYR A 78 -1.71 21.31 22.22
N GLU A 79 -1.41 22.34 21.45
CA GLU A 79 -2.30 22.85 20.41
C GLU A 79 -2.42 21.95 19.18
N GLY A 80 -1.52 20.99 19.02
CA GLY A 80 -1.43 20.14 17.84
C GLY A 80 -0.66 20.77 16.67
N ALA A 81 -0.36 19.96 15.67
CA ALA A 81 0.36 20.36 14.48
C ALA A 81 -0.54 20.85 13.35
N GLN A 82 -0.03 21.73 12.50
CA GLN A 82 -0.73 22.16 11.29
C GLN A 82 -0.84 21.01 10.30
N PHE A 83 -2.04 20.82 9.72
CA PHE A 83 -2.29 19.77 8.73
C PHE A 83 -1.30 19.79 7.55
N SER A 84 -0.99 20.97 7.03
CA SER A 84 -0.06 21.13 5.91
C SER A 84 1.35 20.64 6.24
N ALA A 85 1.84 20.90 7.45
CA ALA A 85 3.13 20.44 7.93
C ALA A 85 3.16 18.92 8.09
N LEU A 86 2.14 18.33 8.71
CA LEU A 86 2.00 16.88 8.86
C LEU A 86 1.94 16.17 7.50
N PHE A 87 1.15 16.70 6.56
CA PHE A 87 1.01 16.11 5.24
C PHE A 87 2.31 16.22 4.41
N LYS A 88 3.02 17.35 4.51
CA LYS A 88 4.35 17.50 3.91
C LYS A 88 5.30 16.44 4.48
N ARG A 89 5.41 16.36 5.81
CA ARG A 89 6.26 15.39 6.51
C ARG A 89 5.95 13.96 6.13
N GLN A 90 4.67 13.58 6.06
CA GLN A 90 4.23 12.26 5.63
C GLN A 90 4.74 11.88 4.23
N ARG A 91 4.87 12.84 3.33
CA ARG A 91 5.36 12.62 1.96
C ARG A 91 6.88 12.59 1.84
N GLU A 92 7.60 13.08 2.83
CA GLU A 92 9.06 13.00 2.92
C GLU A 92 9.55 11.63 3.41
N LEU A 93 8.70 10.89 4.12
CA LEU A 93 9.03 9.55 4.62
C LEU A 93 9.18 8.53 3.46
N PRO A 94 9.95 7.44 3.63
CA PRO A 94 10.11 6.39 2.63
C PRO A 94 8.75 5.88 2.13
N PHE A 95 8.59 5.67 0.84
CA PHE A 95 7.30 5.32 0.19
C PHE A 95 6.19 6.38 0.31
N GLY A 96 6.46 7.52 0.97
CA GLY A 96 5.48 8.57 1.28
C GLY A 96 5.16 9.51 0.13
N ALA A 97 6.07 9.74 -0.83
CA ALA A 97 6.02 10.81 -1.83
C ALA A 97 4.70 10.94 -2.62
N LYS A 98 3.92 9.87 -2.74
CA LYS A 98 2.64 9.82 -3.49
C LYS A 98 1.43 9.51 -2.62
N LEU A 99 1.57 9.60 -1.31
CA LEU A 99 0.45 9.41 -0.41
C LEU A 99 -0.55 10.56 -0.55
N GLN A 100 -1.83 10.19 -0.39
CA GLN A 100 -2.93 11.13 -0.34
C GLN A 100 -3.26 11.50 1.11
N ASN A 101 -3.95 12.60 1.30
CA ASN A 101 -4.26 13.16 2.62
C ASN A 101 -5.38 12.43 3.40
N HIS A 102 -6.04 11.46 2.77
CA HIS A 102 -7.23 10.80 3.35
C HIS A 102 -6.97 10.16 4.72
N ALA A 103 -5.77 9.62 4.94
CA ALA A 103 -5.46 8.96 6.22
C ALA A 103 -5.40 9.95 7.38
N LEU A 104 -4.78 11.12 7.18
CA LEU A 104 -4.77 12.20 8.17
C LEU A 104 -6.17 12.76 8.41
N ASN A 105 -7.01 12.86 7.38
CA ASN A 105 -8.36 13.44 7.52
C ASN A 105 -9.33 12.54 8.29
N SER A 106 -9.62 11.34 7.79
CA SER A 106 -10.66 10.49 8.40
C SER A 106 -10.38 9.00 8.31
N ARG A 107 -9.73 8.56 7.22
CA ARG A 107 -9.63 7.14 6.91
C ARG A 107 -8.93 6.30 7.98
N MET A 108 -7.92 6.86 8.65
CA MET A 108 -7.25 6.15 9.75
C MET A 108 -8.22 5.88 10.90
N ASN A 109 -8.97 6.89 11.35
CA ASN A 109 -9.96 6.75 12.42
C ASN A 109 -11.09 5.79 12.03
N GLU A 110 -11.62 5.92 10.81
CA GLU A 110 -12.68 5.05 10.31
C GLU A 110 -12.24 3.57 10.28
N GLU A 111 -11.00 3.31 9.86
CA GLU A 111 -10.46 1.96 9.85
C GLU A 111 -10.19 1.45 11.27
N PHE A 112 -9.68 2.30 12.16
CA PHE A 112 -9.48 1.97 13.57
C PHE A 112 -10.79 1.52 14.23
N PHE A 113 -11.88 2.23 14.02
CA PHE A 113 -13.19 1.87 14.57
C PHE A 113 -13.77 0.58 13.99
N LYS A 114 -13.39 0.20 12.76
CA LYS A 114 -13.76 -1.12 12.21
C LYS A 114 -13.10 -2.27 12.97
N PHE A 115 -11.87 -2.08 13.45
CA PHE A 115 -11.20 -3.07 14.28
C PHE A 115 -11.63 -3.01 15.75
N PHE A 116 -11.95 -1.83 16.24
CA PHE A 116 -12.29 -1.55 17.64
C PHE A 116 -13.61 -0.79 17.77
N PRO A 117 -14.76 -1.44 17.51
CA PRO A 117 -16.07 -0.77 17.54
C PRO A 117 -16.44 -0.15 18.91
N THR A 118 -15.90 -0.73 20.00
CA THR A 118 -16.10 -0.21 21.36
C THR A 118 -15.42 1.14 21.61
N GLN A 119 -14.49 1.55 20.76
CA GLN A 119 -13.79 2.83 20.84
C GLN A 119 -14.47 3.93 20.00
N THR A 120 -15.62 3.67 19.41
CA THR A 120 -16.38 4.66 18.64
C THR A 120 -16.70 5.88 19.53
N GLY A 121 -16.33 7.07 19.04
CA GLY A 121 -16.43 8.32 19.83
C GLY A 121 -15.12 8.79 20.46
N MET A 122 -14.07 7.94 20.46
CA MET A 122 -12.72 8.30 20.91
C MET A 122 -11.73 8.13 19.75
N PRO A 123 -11.65 9.08 18.79
CA PRO A 123 -10.78 8.94 17.64
C PRO A 123 -9.29 9.01 18.04
N PRO A 124 -8.42 8.15 17.51
CA PRO A 124 -6.97 8.26 17.69
C PRO A 124 -6.41 9.59 17.18
N ILE A 125 -6.82 10.02 15.99
CA ILE A 125 -6.45 11.33 15.43
C ILE A 125 -7.58 12.30 15.72
N MET A 126 -7.29 13.29 16.55
CA MET A 126 -8.17 14.40 16.88
C MET A 126 -7.83 15.62 16.02
N ARG A 127 -8.82 16.46 15.75
CA ARG A 127 -8.65 17.63 14.90
C ARG A 127 -9.58 18.76 15.26
N ASN A 128 -9.09 19.98 15.09
CA ASN A 128 -9.88 21.19 15.03
C ASN A 128 -9.91 21.69 13.57
N LEU A 129 -11.07 21.70 12.95
CA LEU A 129 -11.21 22.07 11.52
C LEU A 129 -11.10 23.58 11.29
N GLU A 130 -11.41 24.41 12.30
CA GLU A 130 -11.29 25.86 12.19
C GLU A 130 -9.82 26.29 12.18
N THR A 131 -9.02 25.74 13.10
CA THR A 131 -7.60 26.05 13.20
C THR A 131 -6.70 25.19 12.31
N GLN A 132 -7.26 24.15 11.67
CA GLN A 132 -6.53 23.13 10.89
C GLN A 132 -5.42 22.43 11.70
N ARG A 133 -5.64 22.28 13.01
CA ARG A 133 -4.73 21.63 13.93
C ARG A 133 -5.15 20.18 14.17
N TYR A 134 -4.15 19.30 14.23
CA TYR A 134 -4.31 17.86 14.39
C TYR A 134 -3.38 17.36 15.48
N TRP A 135 -3.87 16.47 16.34
CA TRP A 135 -3.10 15.86 17.41
C TRP A 135 -3.52 14.43 17.67
N PHE A 136 -2.66 13.66 18.33
CA PHE A 136 -2.96 12.28 18.69
C PHE A 136 -3.62 12.22 20.06
N ASN A 137 -4.66 11.42 20.21
CA ASN A 137 -5.35 11.23 21.48
C ASN A 137 -4.42 10.50 22.46
N GLU A 138 -3.98 11.21 23.48
CA GLU A 138 -3.01 10.73 24.46
C GLU A 138 -3.47 9.49 25.23
N ASN A 139 -4.78 9.26 25.35
CA ASN A 139 -5.34 8.05 25.98
C ASN A 139 -4.89 6.75 25.27
N TYR A 140 -4.51 6.81 24.01
CA TYR A 140 -3.94 5.68 23.29
C TYR A 140 -2.41 5.56 23.42
N LEU A 141 -1.75 6.57 23.99
CA LEU A 141 -0.31 6.60 24.20
C LEU A 141 0.06 6.31 25.67
N LYS A 142 -0.76 6.74 26.62
CA LYS A 142 -0.54 6.50 28.05
C LYS A 142 -1.32 5.28 28.51
N ILE A 143 -0.63 4.13 28.63
CA ILE A 143 -1.23 2.85 28.98
C ILE A 143 -0.97 2.54 30.45
N LYS A 144 -2.01 2.33 31.22
CA LYS A 144 -1.91 1.97 32.63
C LYS A 144 -1.85 0.46 32.79
N VAL A 145 -0.74 -0.04 33.36
CA VAL A 145 -0.53 -1.44 33.70
C VAL A 145 -0.31 -1.54 35.21
N GLY A 146 -1.28 -2.08 35.93
CA GLY A 146 -1.28 -2.06 37.38
C GLY A 146 -1.28 -0.64 37.95
N THR A 147 -0.23 -0.28 38.69
CA THR A 147 -0.02 1.07 39.22
C THR A 147 0.84 1.98 38.36
N LYS A 148 1.47 1.41 37.33
CA LYS A 148 2.38 2.14 36.44
C LYS A 148 1.64 2.67 35.21
N VAL A 149 2.07 3.83 34.72
CA VAL A 149 1.62 4.40 33.45
C VAL A 149 2.81 4.47 32.50
N TYR A 150 2.67 3.84 31.33
CA TYR A 150 3.68 3.82 30.27
C TYR A 150 3.25 4.74 29.14
N ASN A 151 4.12 5.64 28.72
CA ASN A 151 3.94 6.38 27.48
C ASN A 151 4.63 5.61 26.34
N ILE A 152 3.84 5.11 25.41
CA ILE A 152 4.31 4.27 24.29
C ILE A 152 4.51 5.04 22.98
N ALA A 153 4.53 6.37 23.02
CA ALA A 153 4.70 7.19 21.81
C ALA A 153 5.95 6.83 21.02
N GLU A 154 7.09 6.68 21.71
CA GLU A 154 8.34 6.24 21.12
C GLU A 154 8.26 4.83 20.55
N ASP A 155 7.62 3.92 21.25
CA ASP A 155 7.50 2.53 20.82
C ASP A 155 6.67 2.41 19.52
N VAL A 156 5.59 3.18 19.43
CA VAL A 156 4.77 3.25 18.21
C VAL A 156 5.60 3.71 17.03
N MET A 157 6.43 4.74 17.20
CA MET A 157 7.32 5.22 16.14
C MET A 157 8.38 4.19 15.77
N ASN A 158 9.10 3.62 16.74
CA ASN A 158 10.14 2.62 16.49
C ASN A 158 9.58 1.36 15.78
N ILE A 159 8.37 0.95 16.13
CA ILE A 159 7.69 -0.18 15.47
C ILE A 159 7.37 0.16 14.02
N ILE A 160 6.89 1.38 13.74
CA ILE A 160 6.61 1.83 12.37
C ILE A 160 7.92 1.95 11.58
N ASP A 161 8.98 2.53 12.15
CA ASP A 161 10.29 2.65 11.52
C ASP A 161 10.84 1.27 11.12
N HIS A 162 10.82 0.32 12.05
CA HIS A 162 11.26 -1.04 11.74
C HIS A 162 10.44 -1.69 10.62
N TYR A 163 9.12 -1.49 10.59
CA TYR A 163 8.30 -1.97 9.49
C TYR A 163 8.72 -1.38 8.14
N VAL A 164 9.04 -0.08 8.13
CA VAL A 164 9.52 0.63 6.94
C VAL A 164 10.88 0.09 6.49
N GLU A 165 11.81 -0.11 7.42
CA GLU A 165 13.14 -0.69 7.16
C GLU A 165 13.03 -2.08 6.54
N VAL A 166 12.24 -2.98 7.13
CA VAL A 166 12.00 -4.33 6.58
C VAL A 166 11.48 -4.26 5.14
N LYS A 167 10.57 -3.30 4.85
CA LYS A 167 10.05 -3.11 3.49
C LYS A 167 11.11 -2.54 2.53
N GLN A 168 11.95 -1.63 2.98
CA GLN A 168 13.05 -1.11 2.18
C GLN A 168 14.07 -2.21 1.87
N ASP A 169 14.43 -3.02 2.85
CA ASP A 169 15.40 -4.10 2.69
C ASP A 169 14.89 -5.20 1.77
N THR A 170 13.61 -5.57 1.88
CA THR A 170 12.98 -6.50 0.91
C THR A 170 13.12 -5.97 -0.51
N PHE A 171 12.92 -4.68 -0.72
CA PHE A 171 13.05 -4.08 -2.05
C PHE A 171 14.50 -4.00 -2.53
N LYS A 172 15.44 -3.65 -1.63
CA LYS A 172 16.88 -3.66 -1.95
C LYS A 172 17.36 -5.06 -2.34
N GLN A 173 17.00 -6.07 -1.54
CA GLN A 173 17.33 -7.47 -1.83
C GLN A 173 16.82 -7.91 -3.19
N PHE A 174 15.60 -7.53 -3.56
CA PHE A 174 15.07 -7.80 -4.89
C PHE A 174 15.93 -7.18 -6.00
N ILE A 175 16.36 -5.91 -5.84
CA ILE A 175 17.23 -5.27 -6.83
C ILE A 175 18.57 -6.00 -6.95
N VAL A 176 19.21 -6.34 -5.82
CA VAL A 176 20.47 -7.08 -5.80
C VAL A 176 20.32 -8.45 -6.50
N GLN A 177 19.23 -9.16 -6.25
CA GLN A 177 18.96 -10.42 -6.93
C GLN A 177 18.76 -10.24 -8.44
N CYS A 178 18.08 -9.16 -8.87
CA CYS A 178 17.97 -8.85 -10.30
C CYS A 178 19.33 -8.55 -10.95
N GLU A 179 20.22 -7.85 -10.24
CA GLU A 179 21.59 -7.57 -10.69
C GLU A 179 22.41 -8.86 -10.78
N THR A 180 22.28 -9.75 -9.80
CA THR A 180 22.95 -11.08 -9.82
C THR A 180 22.51 -11.90 -11.02
N LEU A 181 21.22 -11.90 -11.35
CA LEU A 181 20.68 -12.62 -12.51
C LEU A 181 21.24 -12.14 -13.86
N GLN A 182 21.68 -10.88 -13.97
CA GLN A 182 22.31 -10.38 -15.20
C GLN A 182 23.66 -11.03 -15.49
N ASN A 183 24.29 -11.63 -14.48
CA ASN A 183 25.60 -12.27 -14.58
C ASN A 183 25.52 -13.80 -14.68
N ILE A 184 24.31 -14.38 -14.68
CA ILE A 184 24.11 -15.83 -14.85
C ILE A 184 24.28 -16.18 -16.32
N ASP A 185 24.99 -17.27 -16.58
CA ASP A 185 25.19 -17.81 -17.93
C ASP A 185 23.83 -18.18 -18.55
N ALA A 186 23.62 -17.80 -19.80
CA ALA A 186 22.31 -17.96 -20.47
C ALA A 186 21.86 -19.44 -20.55
N ASP A 187 22.78 -20.37 -20.34
CA ASP A 187 22.53 -21.83 -20.39
C ASP A 187 22.02 -22.37 -19.03
N ASP A 188 22.20 -21.66 -17.90
CA ASP A 188 21.67 -22.08 -16.62
C ASP A 188 20.32 -21.37 -16.30
N THR A 189 19.26 -21.95 -16.85
CA THR A 189 17.91 -21.42 -16.71
C THR A 189 17.24 -21.78 -15.37
N THR A 190 17.82 -22.70 -14.61
CA THR A 190 17.18 -23.26 -13.39
C THR A 190 17.12 -22.20 -12.29
N GLU A 191 18.23 -21.54 -12.00
CA GLU A 191 18.30 -20.51 -10.96
C GLU A 191 17.40 -19.30 -11.29
N VAL A 192 17.37 -18.88 -12.55
CA VAL A 192 16.48 -17.82 -13.04
C VAL A 192 15.02 -18.21 -12.90
N THR A 193 14.67 -19.46 -13.25
CA THR A 193 13.31 -19.98 -13.14
C THR A 193 12.87 -20.02 -11.67
N ASP A 194 13.69 -20.55 -10.79
CA ASP A 194 13.40 -20.64 -9.36
C ASP A 194 13.22 -19.25 -8.73
N PHE A 195 14.05 -18.29 -9.13
CA PHE A 195 13.89 -16.91 -8.70
C PHE A 195 12.55 -16.31 -9.16
N ILE A 196 12.20 -16.43 -10.44
CA ILE A 196 10.92 -15.95 -10.98
C ILE A 196 9.76 -16.63 -10.25
N MET A 197 9.80 -17.94 -10.04
CA MET A 197 8.77 -18.68 -9.34
C MET A 197 8.63 -18.23 -7.88
N SER A 198 9.73 -17.90 -7.22
CA SER A 198 9.70 -17.35 -5.85
C SER A 198 8.98 -16.02 -5.77
N LEU A 199 9.10 -15.18 -6.81
CA LEU A 199 8.42 -13.87 -6.89
C LEU A 199 6.94 -13.98 -7.31
N LEU A 200 6.53 -15.12 -7.83
CA LEU A 200 5.14 -15.46 -8.15
C LEU A 200 4.45 -16.27 -7.04
N ALA A 201 5.18 -16.61 -5.99
CA ALA A 201 4.63 -17.38 -4.86
C ALA A 201 3.56 -16.59 -4.09
N PRO A 202 2.60 -17.28 -3.44
CA PRO A 202 1.61 -16.63 -2.59
C PRO A 202 2.24 -15.78 -1.47
N ASN A 203 1.66 -14.62 -1.19
CA ASN A 203 2.10 -13.67 -0.15
C ASN A 203 3.40 -12.89 -0.46
N VAL A 204 3.87 -12.87 -1.68
CA VAL A 204 4.91 -11.94 -2.13
C VAL A 204 4.35 -10.51 -2.16
N ASP A 205 5.23 -9.51 -2.09
CA ASP A 205 4.80 -8.12 -2.23
C ASP A 205 4.10 -7.90 -3.58
N ALA A 206 2.86 -7.41 -3.55
CA ALA A 206 2.03 -7.24 -4.74
C ALA A 206 2.68 -6.37 -5.82
N ARG A 207 3.55 -5.45 -5.44
CA ARG A 207 4.27 -4.61 -6.39
C ARG A 207 5.35 -5.40 -7.12
N LEU A 208 6.06 -6.30 -6.42
CA LEU A 208 7.03 -7.20 -7.06
C LEU A 208 6.31 -8.15 -7.99
N PHE A 209 5.21 -8.75 -7.55
CA PHE A 209 4.36 -9.60 -8.38
C PHE A 209 3.89 -8.89 -9.65
N GLU A 210 3.43 -7.63 -9.56
CA GLU A 210 3.02 -6.80 -10.71
C GLU A 210 4.21 -6.54 -11.66
N ILE A 211 5.40 -6.20 -11.14
CA ILE A 211 6.59 -5.93 -11.94
C ILE A 211 7.03 -7.17 -12.71
N VAL A 212 7.10 -8.31 -12.03
CA VAL A 212 7.52 -9.59 -12.63
C VAL A 212 6.51 -10.03 -13.70
N SER A 213 5.22 -9.97 -13.40
CA SER A 213 4.15 -10.28 -14.35
C SER A 213 4.22 -9.40 -15.61
N TYR A 214 4.46 -8.10 -15.43
CA TYR A 214 4.68 -7.18 -16.56
C TYR A 214 5.88 -7.60 -17.42
N SER A 215 6.99 -7.92 -16.77
CA SER A 215 8.24 -8.29 -17.46
C SER A 215 8.09 -9.60 -18.24
N ILE A 216 7.45 -10.61 -17.65
CA ILE A 216 7.16 -11.89 -18.32
C ILE A 216 6.26 -11.66 -19.53
N LEU A 217 5.15 -10.95 -19.39
CA LEU A 217 4.23 -10.68 -20.49
C LEU A 217 4.92 -9.86 -21.59
N LYS A 218 5.69 -8.84 -21.22
CA LYS A 218 6.42 -8.02 -22.18
C LYS A 218 7.44 -8.85 -22.98
N TYR A 219 8.17 -9.73 -22.31
CA TYR A 219 9.14 -10.61 -22.95
C TYR A 219 8.46 -11.63 -23.87
N PHE A 220 7.38 -12.27 -23.41
CA PHE A 220 6.62 -13.26 -24.18
C PHE A 220 6.06 -12.71 -25.49
N TYR A 221 5.58 -11.46 -25.45
CA TYR A 221 4.91 -10.85 -26.61
C TYR A 221 5.83 -9.96 -27.47
N LYS A 222 7.11 -9.76 -27.11
CA LYS A 222 8.00 -8.77 -27.74
C LYS A 222 8.22 -8.95 -29.24
N ASP A 223 8.23 -10.23 -29.69
CA ASP A 223 8.56 -10.59 -31.09
C ASP A 223 7.31 -10.99 -31.90
N ILE A 224 6.12 -10.86 -31.31
CA ILE A 224 4.88 -11.21 -32.00
C ILE A 224 4.44 -10.04 -32.87
N LYS A 225 4.48 -10.28 -34.20
CA LYS A 225 4.01 -9.34 -35.20
C LYS A 225 2.52 -9.51 -35.42
N ILE A 226 1.84 -8.40 -35.66
CA ILE A 226 0.46 -8.38 -36.08
C ILE A 226 0.28 -7.45 -37.27
N TYR A 227 -0.74 -7.74 -38.06
CA TYR A 227 -1.15 -6.93 -39.18
C TYR A 227 -2.51 -6.33 -38.89
N TRP A 228 -2.62 -5.03 -38.96
CA TRP A 228 -3.85 -4.32 -38.67
C TRP A 228 -4.10 -3.19 -39.66
N GLY A 229 -5.38 -2.83 -39.90
CA GLY A 229 -5.75 -1.78 -40.83
C GLY A 229 -7.21 -1.35 -40.65
N PHE A 230 -7.58 -0.28 -41.32
CA PHE A 230 -8.92 0.26 -41.28
C PHE A 230 -9.81 -0.25 -42.42
N THR A 231 -9.22 -0.91 -43.41
CA THR A 231 -9.88 -1.52 -44.54
C THR A 231 -9.64 -3.02 -44.59
N ARG A 232 -10.41 -3.77 -45.37
CA ARG A 232 -10.25 -5.20 -45.57
C ARG A 232 -9.25 -5.55 -46.69
N GLU A 233 -8.48 -4.59 -47.15
CA GLU A 233 -7.50 -4.74 -48.20
C GLU A 233 -6.17 -5.12 -47.60
N VAL A 234 -5.62 -6.26 -47.99
CA VAL A 234 -4.37 -6.82 -47.43
C VAL A 234 -3.19 -5.88 -47.67
N GLU A 235 -3.18 -5.20 -48.82
CA GLU A 235 -2.13 -4.25 -49.22
C GLU A 235 -2.09 -2.98 -48.36
N LYS A 236 -3.17 -2.70 -47.61
CA LYS A 236 -3.31 -1.54 -46.73
C LYS A 236 -3.12 -1.89 -45.23
N LEU A 237 -2.70 -3.12 -44.95
CA LEU A 237 -2.39 -3.51 -43.59
C LEU A 237 -1.04 -2.94 -43.14
N THR A 238 -0.99 -2.46 -41.93
CA THR A 238 0.23 -2.03 -41.28
C THR A 238 0.78 -3.17 -40.43
N GLU A 239 2.03 -3.55 -40.64
CA GLU A 239 2.75 -4.47 -39.77
C GLU A 239 3.20 -3.70 -38.52
N ASP A 240 2.96 -4.25 -37.37
CA ASP A 240 3.39 -3.70 -36.07
C ASP A 240 3.71 -4.82 -35.08
N ASN A 241 4.44 -4.49 -34.04
CA ASN A 241 4.70 -5.43 -32.94
C ASN A 241 3.66 -5.22 -31.82
N LEU A 242 3.43 -6.28 -31.03
CA LEU A 242 2.64 -6.15 -29.83
C LEU A 242 3.39 -5.37 -28.75
N HIS A 243 2.81 -4.27 -28.29
CA HIS A 243 3.37 -3.44 -27.24
C HIS A 243 2.53 -3.52 -25.97
N LEU A 244 3.15 -3.93 -24.87
CA LEU A 244 2.51 -3.96 -23.56
C LEU A 244 2.73 -2.61 -22.86
N TYR A 245 1.64 -1.98 -22.50
CA TYR A 245 1.62 -0.72 -21.76
C TYR A 245 1.07 -0.95 -20.36
N LYS A 246 1.71 -0.33 -19.38
CA LYS A 246 1.17 -0.23 -18.05
C LYS A 246 0.09 0.84 -18.04
N THR A 247 -1.10 0.50 -17.55
CA THR A 247 -2.15 1.49 -17.32
C THR A 247 -1.69 2.46 -16.24
N GLY A 248 -2.17 3.70 -16.32
CA GLY A 248 -1.79 4.75 -15.38
C GLY A 248 -2.01 4.30 -13.93
N ARG A 249 -1.32 4.98 -13.01
CA ARG A 249 -1.40 4.63 -11.59
C ARG A 249 -2.83 4.67 -11.11
N THR A 250 -3.24 3.57 -10.50
CA THR A 250 -4.50 3.35 -9.79
C THR A 250 -5.17 4.63 -9.29
N ASN A 251 -5.88 5.31 -10.16
CA ASN A 251 -7.03 6.07 -9.77
C ASN A 251 -8.23 5.15 -9.98
N ALA A 252 -9.20 5.23 -9.12
CA ALA A 252 -10.38 4.37 -9.10
C ALA A 252 -11.20 4.31 -10.40
N ASN A 253 -10.75 4.98 -11.46
CA ASN A 253 -11.42 5.14 -12.72
C ASN A 253 -10.89 4.23 -13.86
N ASP A 254 -9.76 3.55 -13.70
CA ASP A 254 -9.17 2.66 -14.72
C ASP A 254 -9.73 1.22 -14.68
N GLY A 255 -10.73 0.99 -13.82
CA GLY A 255 -11.46 -0.28 -13.77
C GLY A 255 -10.66 -1.45 -13.19
N GLY A 256 -9.46 -1.21 -12.64
CA GLY A 256 -8.59 -2.25 -12.09
C GLY A 256 -7.78 -3.00 -13.15
N ILE A 257 -7.62 -2.43 -14.34
CA ILE A 257 -6.77 -2.98 -15.40
C ILE A 257 -5.32 -2.59 -15.10
N ASP A 258 -4.42 -3.56 -15.09
CA ASP A 258 -3.00 -3.33 -14.82
C ASP A 258 -2.22 -3.05 -16.10
N PHE A 259 -2.48 -3.79 -17.18
CA PHE A 259 -1.78 -3.63 -18.45
C PHE A 259 -2.73 -3.67 -19.65
N VAL A 260 -2.31 -2.98 -20.72
CA VAL A 260 -2.99 -2.97 -22.02
C VAL A 260 -1.99 -3.31 -23.11
N MET A 261 -2.35 -4.23 -23.98
CA MET A 261 -1.56 -4.60 -25.14
C MET A 261 -2.12 -3.96 -26.39
N LYS A 262 -1.30 -3.15 -27.05
CA LYS A 262 -1.66 -2.48 -28.30
C LYS A 262 -0.90 -3.11 -29.47
N PRO A 263 -1.45 -3.02 -30.69
CA PRO A 263 -2.76 -2.47 -31.08
C PRO A 263 -3.93 -3.44 -30.86
N LEU A 264 -3.68 -4.65 -30.36
CA LEU A 264 -4.68 -5.71 -30.19
C LEU A 264 -5.84 -5.35 -29.25
N GLY A 265 -5.63 -4.40 -28.31
CA GLY A 265 -6.63 -4.01 -27.33
C GLY A 265 -6.89 -5.07 -26.24
N ARG A 266 -5.92 -5.96 -25.98
CA ARG A 266 -6.03 -6.96 -24.92
C ARG A 266 -5.69 -6.35 -23.58
N PHE A 267 -6.52 -6.63 -22.57
CA PHE A 267 -6.35 -6.17 -21.21
C PHE A 267 -5.85 -7.30 -20.31
N PHE A 268 -5.00 -6.96 -19.36
CA PHE A 268 -4.51 -7.88 -18.35
C PHE A 268 -4.76 -7.29 -16.97
N GLN A 269 -5.22 -8.13 -16.07
CA GLN A 269 -5.26 -7.86 -14.66
C GLN A 269 -4.40 -8.88 -13.93
N VAL A 270 -3.54 -8.39 -13.07
CA VAL A 270 -2.64 -9.19 -12.24
C VAL A 270 -3.22 -9.27 -10.84
N THR A 271 -3.58 -10.47 -10.40
CA THR A 271 -4.14 -10.70 -9.07
C THR A 271 -3.59 -11.98 -8.49
N GLU A 272 -3.24 -11.93 -7.23
CA GLU A 272 -2.78 -13.08 -6.45
C GLU A 272 -3.94 -14.03 -6.08
N THR A 273 -5.16 -13.49 -5.99
CA THR A 273 -6.36 -14.24 -5.63
C THR A 273 -7.47 -14.01 -6.65
N LEU A 274 -8.10 -15.09 -7.07
CA LEU A 274 -9.30 -15.04 -7.92
C LEU A 274 -10.51 -14.64 -7.08
N ASP A 275 -10.87 -13.36 -7.11
CA ASP A 275 -12.13 -12.86 -6.57
C ASP A 275 -13.14 -12.66 -7.70
N PHE A 276 -14.05 -13.63 -7.83
CA PHE A 276 -15.07 -13.62 -8.89
C PHE A 276 -15.98 -12.39 -8.83
N LYS A 277 -16.20 -11.77 -7.67
CA LYS A 277 -16.98 -10.53 -7.55
C LYS A 277 -16.27 -9.37 -8.20
N ASN A 278 -14.95 -9.24 -7.97
CA ASN A 278 -14.14 -8.21 -8.59
C ASN A 278 -14.01 -8.42 -10.10
N ILE A 279 -13.81 -9.65 -10.56
CA ILE A 279 -13.77 -9.98 -11.99
C ILE A 279 -15.09 -9.61 -12.67
N SER A 280 -16.23 -9.95 -12.09
CA SER A 280 -17.54 -9.58 -12.62
C SER A 280 -17.76 -8.08 -12.70
N LEU A 281 -17.29 -7.32 -11.72
CA LEU A 281 -17.36 -5.86 -11.72
C LEU A 281 -16.52 -5.24 -12.85
N ILE A 282 -15.31 -5.77 -13.10
CA ILE A 282 -14.41 -5.34 -14.16
C ILE A 282 -15.02 -5.63 -15.53
N LEU A 283 -15.56 -6.83 -15.73
CA LEU A 283 -16.22 -7.21 -16.99
C LEU A 283 -17.43 -6.32 -17.29
N ARG A 284 -18.22 -5.96 -16.27
CA ARG A 284 -19.32 -4.98 -16.44
C ARG A 284 -18.80 -3.62 -16.89
N ARG A 285 -17.78 -3.08 -16.21
CA ARG A 285 -17.19 -1.77 -16.56
C ARG A 285 -16.60 -1.76 -17.97
N LEU A 286 -15.90 -2.83 -18.37
CA LEU A 286 -15.39 -2.98 -19.74
C LEU A 286 -16.52 -2.99 -20.77
N LYS A 287 -17.60 -3.69 -20.50
CA LYS A 287 -18.78 -3.73 -21.36
C LYS A 287 -19.41 -2.34 -21.52
N ASP A 288 -19.57 -1.62 -20.41
CA ASP A 288 -20.13 -0.26 -20.42
C ASP A 288 -19.24 0.71 -21.22
N THR A 289 -17.92 0.64 -21.04
CA THR A 289 -16.95 1.45 -21.79
C THR A 289 -16.97 1.13 -23.28
N LEU A 290 -17.04 -0.15 -23.67
CA LEU A 290 -17.14 -0.57 -25.06
C LEU A 290 -18.47 -0.15 -25.70
N CYS A 291 -19.58 -0.19 -24.96
CA CYS A 291 -20.88 0.30 -25.41
C CYS A 291 -20.86 1.83 -25.65
N HIS A 292 -20.23 2.61 -24.79
CA HIS A 292 -20.07 4.05 -24.97
C HIS A 292 -19.21 4.39 -26.21
N LEU A 293 -18.12 3.66 -26.44
CA LEU A 293 -17.29 3.85 -27.63
C LEU A 293 -18.02 3.47 -28.92
N SER A 294 -18.88 2.47 -28.90
CA SER A 294 -19.69 2.07 -30.06
C SER A 294 -20.84 3.04 -30.33
N SER A 295 -21.45 3.64 -29.32
CA SER A 295 -22.51 4.63 -29.47
C SER A 295 -21.98 5.95 -30.05
N ASN A 296 -20.80 6.40 -29.63
CA ASN A 296 -20.16 7.60 -30.18
C ASN A 296 -19.67 7.44 -31.64
N ARG A 297 -19.39 6.21 -32.09
CA ARG A 297 -19.11 5.95 -33.52
C ARG A 297 -20.34 6.03 -34.42
N LYS A 298 -21.54 5.76 -33.91
CA LYS A 298 -22.78 5.86 -34.69
C LYS A 298 -23.24 7.30 -34.91
N SER A 299 -22.82 8.26 -34.09
CA SER A 299 -23.16 9.66 -34.22
C SER A 299 -22.32 10.46 -35.24
N HIS A 300 -21.25 9.86 -35.79
CA HIS A 300 -20.41 10.49 -36.82
C HIS A 300 -20.57 9.87 -38.24
N LEU A 301 -21.58 9.04 -38.48
CA LEU A 301 -21.84 8.40 -39.76
C LEU A 301 -23.20 8.80 -40.35
N VAL A 302 -23.75 9.98 -39.98
CA VAL A 302 -24.92 10.58 -40.60
C VAL A 302 -24.62 12.06 -40.83
N THR A 303 -23.95 12.35 -41.91
CA THR A 303 -24.13 13.46 -42.87
C THR A 303 -23.25 13.24 -44.07
#